data_5ab9f01a60616124bf4cec89771188d3
#
_entry.id   5ab9f01a60616124bf4cec89771188d3
#
_cell.length_a   1.000
_cell.length_b   1.000
_cell.length_c   1.000
_cell.angle_alpha   90.00
_cell.angle_beta   90.00
_cell.angle_gamma   90.00
#
_symmetry.space_group_name_H-M   'P 1'
#
loop_
_entity.id
_entity.type
_entity.pdbx_description
1 polymer ?
#
loop_
_entity_poly.entity_id
_entity_poly.type
_entity_poly.pdbx_seq_one_letter_code
_entity_poly.pdbx_strand_id
1 'polypeptide(L)'
;MDRRSTGLSVVFCLTSFGRATVAATAIVLAAMSGVLRAAESEADRTVLPMPNTARPDLVVYDAKDPDAVFPAIPQVRPPEGSPNVLIVLLDDVGFGASSAFGGPCKMPTLDRLSASGLKYNRFHTTALCSPTRQALLTGRNHHSAGMAAITELATGAPGYSSVLPNSMSPLAMTLKLNGYCTAQFGKCHEVPVWQASPVGPFDAWPTGGGGFE
;
A
#
# COMPACT_ATOMS: atom_id res chain seq x y z
N MET A 1 36.58 -3.04 -9.69
CA MET A 1 35.94 -1.78 -9.24
C MET A 1 34.44 -2.03 -9.31
N ASP A 2 33.91 -2.56 -8.24
CA ASP A 2 32.53 -3.04 -8.15
C ASP A 2 31.64 -1.86 -7.75
N ARG A 3 30.81 -1.37 -8.66
CA ARG A 3 29.80 -0.33 -8.37
C ARG A 3 28.63 -1.03 -7.69
N ARG A 4 28.69 -1.13 -6.37
CA ARG A 4 27.50 -1.50 -5.60
C ARG A 4 26.47 -0.38 -5.77
N SER A 5 25.42 -0.66 -6.52
CA SER A 5 24.28 0.25 -6.62
C SER A 5 23.54 0.27 -5.28
N THR A 6 23.71 1.33 -4.51
CA THR A 6 22.85 1.60 -3.35
C THR A 6 21.43 1.80 -3.85
N GLY A 7 20.58 0.80 -3.65
CA GLY A 7 19.20 0.85 -4.12
C GLY A 7 18.34 1.70 -3.19
N LEU A 8 17.82 2.82 -3.69
CA LEU A 8 16.77 3.60 -3.04
C LEU A 8 15.42 2.97 -3.36
N SER A 9 14.66 2.62 -2.33
CA SER A 9 13.26 2.18 -2.52
C SER A 9 12.32 3.24 -1.97
N VAL A 10 11.34 3.60 -2.77
CA VAL A 10 10.32 4.58 -2.43
C VAL A 10 8.96 3.93 -2.54
N VAL A 11 8.21 3.95 -1.46
CA VAL A 11 6.83 3.45 -1.43
C VAL A 11 5.89 4.62 -1.31
N PHE A 12 4.99 4.78 -2.28
CA PHE A 12 3.96 5.81 -2.28
C PHE A 12 2.61 5.20 -1.95
N CYS A 13 1.87 5.87 -1.07
CA CYS A 13 0.46 5.64 -0.90
C CYS A 13 -0.26 6.96 -1.20
N LEU A 14 -1.02 6.99 -2.28
CA LEU A 14 -1.73 8.19 -2.74
C LEU A 14 -3.23 8.03 -2.52
N THR A 15 -3.84 9.03 -1.91
CA THR A 15 -5.29 9.19 -1.94
C THR A 15 -5.68 9.92 -3.22
N SER A 16 -6.75 9.51 -3.88
CA SER A 16 -7.22 10.21 -5.08
C SER A 16 -7.71 11.61 -4.72
N PHE A 17 -7.00 12.63 -5.16
CA PHE A 17 -7.45 14.03 -5.02
C PHE A 17 -8.66 14.29 -5.91
N GLY A 18 -9.78 14.69 -5.29
CA GLY A 18 -10.87 15.34 -5.99
C GLY A 18 -10.41 16.70 -6.53
N ARG A 19 -10.57 16.90 -7.83
CA ARG A 19 -10.28 18.18 -8.49
C ARG A 19 -11.19 19.27 -7.91
N ALA A 20 -10.59 20.26 -7.27
CA ALA A 20 -11.25 21.54 -7.00
C ALA A 20 -11.43 22.28 -8.34
N THR A 21 -12.63 22.25 -8.86
CA THR A 21 -13.01 23.10 -10.00
C THR A 21 -13.58 24.39 -9.50
N VAL A 22 -13.02 25.46 -10.05
CA VAL A 22 -13.36 26.87 -9.93
C VAL A 22 -14.87 27.08 -10.07
N ALA A 23 -15.47 27.69 -9.05
CA ALA A 23 -16.85 28.15 -9.08
C ALA A 23 -16.89 29.55 -9.73
N ALA A 24 -17.51 29.63 -10.90
CA ALA A 24 -18.09 30.88 -11.36
C ALA A 24 -19.28 30.59 -12.29
N THR A 25 -20.44 31.12 -11.90
CA THR A 25 -21.65 31.39 -12.69
C THR A 25 -22.48 30.22 -13.20
N ALA A 26 -23.54 29.90 -12.45
CA ALA A 26 -24.89 29.77 -12.98
C ALA A 26 -25.87 29.48 -11.83
N ILE A 27 -26.33 30.52 -11.16
CA ILE A 27 -27.63 30.51 -10.48
C ILE A 27 -28.65 30.74 -11.58
N VAL A 28 -29.48 29.76 -11.85
CA VAL A 28 -30.85 29.70 -12.40
C VAL A 28 -30.98 28.37 -13.16
N LEU A 29 -31.46 27.36 -12.50
CA LEU A 29 -32.36 26.27 -12.89
C LEU A 29 -32.32 25.13 -11.86
N ALA A 30 -32.55 25.45 -10.61
CA ALA A 30 -32.75 24.46 -9.55
C ALA A 30 -34.26 24.37 -9.22
N ALA A 31 -35.04 23.83 -10.13
CA ALA A 31 -36.37 23.33 -9.81
C ALA A 31 -36.66 22.19 -10.79
N MET A 32 -36.90 21.00 -10.22
CA MET A 32 -37.27 19.74 -10.88
C MET A 32 -36.11 18.87 -11.40
N SER A 33 -35.36 18.33 -10.47
CA SER A 33 -34.83 16.99 -10.61
C SER A 33 -34.57 16.46 -9.17
N GLY A 34 -35.60 15.82 -8.63
CA GLY A 34 -35.42 14.99 -7.43
C GLY A 34 -34.57 13.77 -7.79
N VAL A 35 -33.26 13.97 -7.87
CA VAL A 35 -32.32 12.87 -7.84
C VAL A 35 -32.40 12.30 -6.42
N LEU A 36 -33.08 11.17 -6.29
CA LEU A 36 -32.89 10.30 -5.12
C LEU A 36 -31.39 10.02 -5.02
N ARG A 37 -30.70 10.82 -4.22
CA ARG A 37 -29.41 10.41 -3.67
C ARG A 37 -29.72 9.19 -2.81
N ALA A 38 -29.45 8.00 -3.34
CA ALA A 38 -29.29 6.84 -2.49
C ALA A 38 -28.29 7.28 -1.42
N ALA A 39 -28.74 7.34 -0.15
CA ALA A 39 -27.85 7.59 0.96
C ALA A 39 -26.77 6.49 0.88
N GLU A 40 -25.53 6.86 0.53
CA GLU A 40 -24.39 5.97 0.65
C GLU A 40 -24.34 5.62 2.13
N SER A 41 -24.78 4.43 2.47
CA SER A 41 -24.62 3.86 3.80
C SER A 41 -23.13 3.75 4.00
N GLU A 42 -22.58 4.66 4.79
CA GLU A 42 -21.19 4.60 5.22
C GLU A 42 -20.99 3.25 5.90
N ALA A 43 -20.17 2.39 5.30
CA ALA A 43 -19.96 1.05 5.81
C ALA A 43 -19.35 1.16 7.22
N ASP A 44 -20.05 0.63 8.22
CA ASP A 44 -19.54 0.58 9.59
C ASP A 44 -18.29 -0.31 9.64
N ARG A 45 -17.13 0.33 9.73
CA ARG A 45 -15.82 -0.33 9.79
C ARG A 45 -15.38 -0.67 11.21
N THR A 46 -16.22 -0.41 12.20
CA THR A 46 -15.92 -0.73 13.60
C THR A 46 -16.10 -2.22 13.90
N VAL A 47 -16.82 -2.93 13.04
CA VAL A 47 -17.08 -4.37 13.16
C VAL A 47 -16.42 -5.13 12.01
N LEU A 48 -15.51 -6.04 12.33
CA LEU A 48 -14.85 -6.93 11.36
C LEU A 48 -15.28 -8.39 11.59
N PRO A 49 -15.58 -9.17 10.51
CA PRO A 49 -15.66 -8.74 9.11
C PRO A 49 -16.83 -7.81 8.84
N MET A 50 -16.69 -6.87 7.89
CA MET A 50 -17.78 -5.96 7.53
C MET A 50 -19.03 -6.77 7.17
N PRO A 51 -20.22 -6.41 7.69
CA PRO A 51 -21.44 -7.13 7.36
C PRO A 51 -21.69 -7.06 5.86
N ASN A 52 -22.04 -8.21 5.28
CA ASN A 52 -22.42 -8.28 3.89
C ASN A 52 -23.77 -7.56 3.74
N THR A 53 -23.73 -6.31 3.29
CA THR A 53 -24.96 -5.57 2.97
C THR A 53 -25.65 -6.28 1.82
N ALA A 54 -26.83 -6.85 2.08
CA ALA A 54 -27.67 -7.43 1.05
C ALA A 54 -27.92 -6.35 -0.01
N ARG A 55 -27.42 -6.56 -1.22
CA ARG A 55 -27.79 -5.72 -2.37
C ARG A 55 -29.20 -6.07 -2.74
N PRO A 56 -30.09 -5.09 -2.91
CA PRO A 56 -31.39 -5.35 -3.53
C PRO A 56 -31.12 -5.67 -5.00
N ASP A 57 -30.82 -6.94 -5.28
CA ASP A 57 -30.55 -7.39 -6.62
C ASP A 57 -31.89 -7.54 -7.34
N LEU A 58 -32.14 -6.68 -8.31
CA LEU A 58 -33.14 -6.94 -9.32
C LEU A 58 -32.55 -8.05 -10.20
N VAL A 59 -32.98 -9.28 -10.01
CA VAL A 59 -32.59 -10.40 -10.86
C VAL A 59 -33.40 -10.28 -12.16
N VAL A 60 -32.80 -9.75 -13.19
CA VAL A 60 -33.37 -9.69 -14.52
C VAL A 60 -32.86 -10.86 -15.34
N TYR A 61 -33.73 -11.70 -15.86
CA TYR A 61 -33.37 -12.86 -16.67
C TYR A 61 -32.83 -12.47 -18.05
N ASP A 62 -33.19 -11.30 -18.55
CA ASP A 62 -32.71 -10.77 -19.82
C ASP A 62 -31.97 -9.45 -19.57
N ALA A 63 -30.69 -9.43 -19.87
CA ALA A 63 -29.84 -8.23 -19.72
C ALA A 63 -30.26 -7.08 -20.68
N LYS A 64 -31.12 -7.36 -21.68
CA LYS A 64 -31.64 -6.38 -22.61
C LYS A 64 -33.01 -5.85 -22.18
N ASP A 65 -33.55 -6.30 -21.07
CA ASP A 65 -34.82 -5.80 -20.53
C ASP A 65 -34.69 -4.29 -20.30
N PRO A 66 -35.55 -3.45 -20.88
CA PRO A 66 -35.49 -2.00 -20.74
C PRO A 66 -35.71 -1.54 -19.30
N ASP A 67 -36.32 -2.36 -18.46
CA ASP A 67 -36.53 -2.08 -17.03
C ASP A 67 -35.36 -2.58 -16.15
N ALA A 68 -34.33 -3.18 -16.74
CA ALA A 68 -33.16 -3.64 -16.02
C ALA A 68 -32.35 -2.46 -15.45
N VAL A 69 -32.34 -2.32 -14.13
CA VAL A 69 -31.55 -1.33 -13.42
C VAL A 69 -30.38 -2.02 -12.74
N PHE A 70 -29.18 -1.74 -13.21
CA PHE A 70 -27.95 -2.22 -12.59
C PHE A 70 -27.43 -1.15 -11.63
N PRO A 71 -27.47 -1.37 -10.30
CA PRO A 71 -26.94 -0.40 -9.36
C PRO A 71 -25.42 -0.23 -9.59
N ALA A 72 -24.96 1.00 -9.57
CA ALA A 72 -23.52 1.29 -9.66
C ALA A 72 -22.78 0.61 -8.52
N ILE A 73 -21.65 -0.02 -8.83
CA ILE A 73 -20.77 -0.57 -7.80
C ILE A 73 -20.07 0.61 -7.13
N PRO A 74 -20.32 0.86 -5.83
CA PRO A 74 -19.64 1.96 -5.13
C PRO A 74 -18.14 1.69 -5.08
N GLN A 75 -17.37 2.67 -5.52
CA GLN A 75 -15.91 2.60 -5.37
C GLN A 75 -15.55 2.75 -3.89
N VAL A 76 -14.76 1.81 -3.38
CA VAL A 76 -14.15 1.95 -2.06
C VAL A 76 -13.15 3.11 -2.13
N ARG A 77 -13.28 4.07 -1.21
CA ARG A 77 -12.38 5.22 -1.09
C ARG A 77 -11.91 5.32 0.35
N PRO A 78 -10.68 5.84 0.60
CA PRO A 78 -10.27 6.12 1.97
C PRO A 78 -11.19 7.20 2.57
N PRO A 79 -11.31 7.25 3.92
CA PRO A 79 -12.06 8.30 4.58
C PRO A 79 -11.63 9.70 4.14
N GLU A 80 -12.56 10.65 4.14
CA GLU A 80 -12.23 12.04 3.80
C GLU A 80 -11.15 12.60 4.74
N GLY A 81 -10.19 13.32 4.18
CA GLY A 81 -9.05 13.83 4.94
C GLY A 81 -7.95 12.82 5.25
N SER A 82 -8.06 11.58 4.75
CA SER A 82 -6.99 10.59 4.92
C SER A 82 -5.66 11.08 4.32
N PRO A 83 -4.54 10.96 5.06
CA PRO A 83 -3.26 11.46 4.61
C PRO A 83 -2.66 10.60 3.50
N ASN A 84 -1.83 11.22 2.66
CA ASN A 84 -0.88 10.49 1.84
C ASN A 84 0.30 10.04 2.71
N VAL A 85 0.80 8.84 2.45
CA VAL A 85 1.94 8.26 3.18
C VAL A 85 3.06 7.98 2.19
N LEU A 86 4.23 8.56 2.44
CA LEU A 86 5.46 8.29 1.72
C LEU A 86 6.45 7.61 2.66
N ILE A 87 6.88 6.41 2.31
CA ILE A 87 7.96 5.69 3.00
C ILE A 87 9.20 5.72 2.10
N VAL A 88 10.31 6.24 2.63
CA VAL A 88 11.61 6.23 1.95
C VAL A 88 12.52 5.31 2.74
N LEU A 89 12.86 4.16 2.15
CA LEU A 89 13.72 3.16 2.75
C LEU A 89 15.12 3.24 2.10
N LEU A 90 16.12 3.63 2.88
CA LEU A 90 17.50 3.70 2.43
C LEU A 90 18.17 2.33 2.67
N ASP A 91 18.67 1.74 1.59
CA ASP A 91 19.29 0.42 1.63
C ASP A 91 20.75 0.53 2.07
N ASP A 92 21.15 -0.35 2.99
CA ASP A 92 22.51 -0.42 3.57
C ASP A 92 22.99 0.90 4.22
N VAL A 93 22.07 1.72 4.73
CA VAL A 93 22.38 2.98 5.42
C VAL A 93 22.21 2.81 6.92
N GLY A 94 23.33 2.90 7.64
CA GLY A 94 23.34 2.83 9.09
C GLY A 94 22.92 4.14 9.78
N PHE A 95 22.57 4.05 11.06
CA PHE A 95 22.13 5.16 11.91
C PHE A 95 23.09 6.37 11.87
N GLY A 96 24.39 6.10 11.93
CA GLY A 96 25.44 7.14 11.97
C GLY A 96 25.80 7.74 10.61
N ALA A 97 25.12 7.42 9.52
CA ALA A 97 25.45 7.94 8.19
C ALA A 97 24.89 9.36 7.94
N SER A 98 23.64 9.60 8.33
CA SER A 98 22.92 10.83 8.05
C SER A 98 23.35 11.99 8.96
N SER A 99 23.44 13.20 8.40
CA SER A 99 23.65 14.46 9.15
C SER A 99 22.55 14.69 10.21
N ALA A 100 21.34 14.23 9.97
CA ALA A 100 20.24 14.32 10.94
C ALA A 100 20.54 13.64 12.28
N PHE A 101 21.47 12.67 12.30
CA PHE A 101 21.97 11.97 13.48
C PHE A 101 23.45 12.25 13.79
N GLY A 102 24.00 13.32 13.19
CA GLY A 102 25.41 13.72 13.40
C GLY A 102 26.41 12.97 12.50
N GLY A 103 25.92 12.24 11.49
CA GLY A 103 26.77 11.54 10.54
C GLY A 103 27.39 12.44 9.46
N PRO A 104 28.37 11.91 8.71
CA PRO A 104 29.12 12.67 7.71
C PRO A 104 28.35 12.96 6.42
N CYS A 105 27.28 12.20 6.13
CA CYS A 105 26.51 12.40 4.91
C CYS A 105 25.54 13.57 5.07
N LYS A 106 25.76 14.65 4.34
CA LYS A 106 24.86 15.80 4.32
C LYS A 106 23.55 15.45 3.65
N MET A 107 22.46 15.43 4.42
CA MET A 107 21.11 15.09 3.97
C MET A 107 20.12 16.21 4.35
N PRO A 108 20.13 17.35 3.65
CA PRO A 108 19.39 18.56 4.07
C PRO A 108 17.88 18.35 4.15
N THR A 109 17.32 17.45 3.37
CA THR A 109 15.89 17.09 3.46
C THR A 109 15.58 16.33 4.74
N LEU A 110 16.43 15.36 5.13
CA LEU A 110 16.28 14.65 6.40
C LEU A 110 16.53 15.58 7.59
N ASP A 111 17.47 16.49 7.50
CA ASP A 111 17.72 17.50 8.54
C ASP A 111 16.47 18.35 8.75
N ARG A 112 15.82 18.83 7.67
CA ARG A 112 14.59 19.60 7.73
C ARG A 112 13.43 18.78 8.31
N LEU A 113 13.25 17.52 7.87
CA LEU A 113 12.22 16.64 8.39
C LEU A 113 12.44 16.33 9.87
N SER A 114 13.68 16.08 10.29
CA SER A 114 14.00 15.81 11.70
C SER A 114 13.83 17.01 12.61
N ALA A 115 13.92 18.24 12.07
CA ALA A 115 13.69 19.46 12.82
C ALA A 115 12.20 19.75 13.07
N SER A 116 11.32 19.30 12.17
CA SER A 116 9.87 19.56 12.24
C SER A 116 9.03 18.33 12.61
N GLY A 117 9.60 17.15 12.58
CA GLY A 117 8.93 15.88 12.82
C GLY A 117 9.51 15.11 14.00
N LEU A 118 9.17 13.83 14.08
CA LEU A 118 9.70 12.93 15.09
C LEU A 118 11.01 12.30 14.61
N LYS A 119 11.99 12.26 15.50
CA LYS A 119 13.28 11.62 15.28
C LYS A 119 13.50 10.52 16.33
N TYR A 120 13.53 9.28 15.86
CA TYR A 120 13.75 8.12 16.73
C TYR A 120 15.23 7.79 16.80
N ASN A 121 15.78 7.68 18.01
CA ASN A 121 17.17 7.30 18.27
C ASN A 121 17.33 5.85 18.76
N ARG A 122 16.22 5.13 18.91
CA ARG A 122 16.17 3.70 19.30
C ARG A 122 15.24 2.93 18.38
N PHE A 123 15.44 3.09 17.06
CA PHE A 123 14.69 2.38 16.04
C PHE A 123 15.56 1.25 15.48
N HIS A 124 15.13 0.02 15.71
CA HIS A 124 15.88 -1.17 15.31
C HIS A 124 15.19 -1.83 14.12
N THR A 125 15.97 -2.20 13.12
CA THR A 125 15.57 -3.03 11.99
C THR A 125 16.27 -4.38 12.09
N THR A 126 15.97 -5.29 11.17
CA THR A 126 16.75 -6.52 11.03
C THR A 126 18.12 -6.21 10.39
N ALA A 127 19.04 -7.16 10.46
CA ALA A 127 20.39 -6.97 9.90
C ALA A 127 20.43 -7.04 8.36
N LEU A 128 19.36 -7.46 7.69
CA LEU A 128 19.31 -7.75 6.25
C LEU A 128 18.13 -7.05 5.58
N CYS A 129 18.27 -6.82 4.27
CA CYS A 129 17.29 -6.09 3.46
C CYS A 129 15.94 -6.81 3.35
N SER A 130 15.87 -8.06 2.88
CA SER A 130 14.60 -8.78 2.71
C SER A 130 13.81 -8.93 4.02
N PRO A 131 14.43 -9.36 5.14
CA PRO A 131 13.74 -9.44 6.43
C PRO A 131 13.18 -8.10 6.91
N THR A 132 13.94 -7.01 6.76
CA THR A 132 13.48 -5.65 7.14
C THR A 132 12.30 -5.21 6.29
N ARG A 133 12.37 -5.44 4.98
CA ARG A 133 11.31 -5.08 4.03
C ARG A 133 10.03 -5.84 4.32
N GLN A 134 10.15 -7.14 4.51
CA GLN A 134 9.01 -7.99 4.81
C GLN A 134 8.36 -7.64 6.16
N ALA A 135 9.17 -7.34 7.18
CA ALA A 135 8.66 -6.88 8.47
C ALA A 135 7.94 -5.53 8.35
N LEU A 136 8.48 -4.60 7.56
CA LEU A 136 7.85 -3.30 7.28
C LEU A 136 6.51 -3.46 6.57
N LEU A 137 6.45 -4.29 5.53
CA LEU A 137 5.25 -4.46 4.72
C LEU A 137 4.15 -5.27 5.42
N THR A 138 4.50 -6.13 6.38
CA THR A 138 3.52 -6.99 7.05
C THR A 138 3.17 -6.55 8.46
N GLY A 139 3.99 -5.69 9.08
CA GLY A 139 3.88 -5.37 10.50
C GLY A 139 4.11 -6.58 11.41
N ARG A 140 4.74 -7.65 10.89
CA ARG A 140 4.97 -8.91 11.59
C ARG A 140 6.45 -9.20 11.73
N ASN A 141 6.79 -10.08 12.69
CA ASN A 141 8.14 -10.59 12.78
C ASN A 141 8.52 -11.29 11.47
N HIS A 142 9.70 -11.01 10.95
CA HIS A 142 10.16 -11.52 9.65
C HIS A 142 10.25 -13.06 9.59
N HIS A 143 10.56 -13.74 10.68
CA HIS A 143 10.51 -15.20 10.73
C HIS A 143 9.10 -15.72 10.56
N SER A 144 8.11 -15.10 11.22
CA SER A 144 6.70 -15.47 11.04
C SER A 144 6.21 -15.22 9.62
N ALA A 145 6.79 -14.22 8.95
CA ALA A 145 6.48 -13.87 7.56
C ALA A 145 7.31 -14.69 6.53
N GLY A 146 8.02 -15.72 6.98
CA GLY A 146 8.79 -16.59 6.09
C GLY A 146 10.12 -16.01 5.61
N MET A 147 10.52 -14.82 6.11
CA MET A 147 11.66 -14.07 5.59
C MET A 147 12.76 -13.91 6.66
N ALA A 148 13.20 -15.02 7.24
CA ALA A 148 14.27 -15.00 8.26
C ALA A 148 15.65 -14.69 7.69
N ALA A 149 15.86 -14.86 6.40
CA ALA A 149 17.06 -14.50 5.65
C ALA A 149 16.68 -13.76 4.35
N ILE A 150 17.67 -13.35 3.56
CA ILE A 150 17.42 -12.83 2.20
C ILE A 150 16.89 -13.94 1.30
N THR A 151 16.19 -13.56 0.24
CA THR A 151 15.50 -14.51 -0.64
C THR A 151 16.43 -15.53 -1.27
N GLU A 152 17.69 -15.17 -1.51
CA GLU A 152 18.72 -16.04 -2.10
C GLU A 152 19.20 -17.13 -1.13
N LEU A 153 18.95 -16.97 0.17
CA LEU A 153 19.30 -17.94 1.20
C LEU A 153 18.08 -18.70 1.71
N ALA A 154 17.02 -18.74 0.93
CA ALA A 154 15.81 -19.48 1.27
C ALA A 154 16.08 -20.97 1.47
N THR A 155 15.42 -21.57 2.45
CA THR A 155 15.50 -23.00 2.75
C THR A 155 14.10 -23.55 3.05
N GLY A 156 13.97 -24.87 3.14
CA GLY A 156 12.73 -25.52 3.59
C GLY A 156 12.46 -25.43 5.09
N ALA A 157 13.33 -24.78 5.87
CA ALA A 157 13.11 -24.65 7.30
C ALA A 157 11.98 -23.65 7.62
N PRO A 158 11.23 -23.86 8.71
CA PRO A 158 10.19 -22.92 9.12
C PRO A 158 10.73 -21.50 9.30
N GLY A 159 10.04 -20.53 8.68
CA GLY A 159 10.43 -19.12 8.72
C GLY A 159 11.50 -18.71 7.70
N TYR A 160 12.08 -19.63 6.93
CA TYR A 160 13.16 -19.36 5.95
C TYR A 160 12.76 -19.63 4.50
N SER A 161 11.48 -19.81 4.24
CA SER A 161 10.99 -20.20 2.90
C SER A 161 11.02 -19.09 1.86
N SER A 162 11.19 -17.84 2.26
CA SER A 162 11.03 -16.63 1.44
C SER A 162 9.64 -16.49 0.81
N VAL A 163 8.65 -17.20 1.33
CA VAL A 163 7.25 -17.12 0.90
C VAL A 163 6.41 -16.52 2.01
N LEU A 164 5.72 -15.43 1.71
CA LEU A 164 4.76 -14.84 2.62
C LEU A 164 3.56 -15.78 2.80
N PRO A 165 3.22 -16.20 4.03
CA PRO A 165 2.03 -17.01 4.26
C PRO A 165 0.75 -16.30 3.82
N ASN A 166 -0.17 -17.03 3.18
CA ASN A 166 -1.48 -16.50 2.74
C ASN A 166 -2.35 -15.94 3.89
N SER A 167 -2.02 -16.25 5.13
CA SER A 167 -2.67 -15.69 6.33
C SER A 167 -2.20 -14.29 6.69
N MET A 168 -1.23 -13.74 5.96
CA MET A 168 -0.67 -12.42 6.19
C MET A 168 -0.90 -11.52 4.98
N SER A 169 -1.58 -10.40 5.20
CA SER A 169 -1.78 -9.40 4.17
C SER A 169 -0.68 -8.34 4.24
N PRO A 170 -0.03 -8.01 3.11
CA PRO A 170 0.87 -6.86 3.05
C PRO A 170 0.14 -5.55 3.29
N LEU A 171 0.85 -4.55 3.81
CA LEU A 171 0.34 -3.20 4.07
C LEU A 171 -0.32 -2.59 2.82
N ALA A 172 0.34 -2.71 1.66
CA ALA A 172 -0.18 -2.17 0.41
C ALA A 172 -1.52 -2.82 0.01
N MET A 173 -1.65 -4.15 0.15
CA MET A 173 -2.91 -4.85 -0.09
C MET A 173 -4.01 -4.35 0.87
N THR A 174 -3.69 -4.21 2.14
CA THR A 174 -4.64 -3.69 3.14
C THR A 174 -5.09 -2.28 2.79
N LEU A 175 -4.18 -1.40 2.39
CA LEU A 175 -4.49 -0.03 1.99
C LEU A 175 -5.31 0.00 0.68
N LYS A 176 -4.94 -0.80 -0.31
CA LYS A 176 -5.67 -0.93 -1.58
C LYS A 176 -7.12 -1.37 -1.36
N LEU A 177 -7.36 -2.36 -0.50
CA LEU A 177 -8.70 -2.81 -0.13
C LEU A 177 -9.51 -1.72 0.61
N ASN A 178 -8.84 -0.70 1.14
CA ASN A 178 -9.46 0.49 1.74
C ASN A 178 -9.47 1.71 0.80
N GLY A 179 -9.25 1.52 -0.49
CA GLY A 179 -9.40 2.53 -1.54
C GLY A 179 -8.21 3.46 -1.74
N TYR A 180 -7.04 3.15 -1.15
CA TYR A 180 -5.81 3.86 -1.47
C TYR A 180 -5.21 3.34 -2.78
N CYS A 181 -4.62 4.24 -3.56
CA CYS A 181 -3.67 3.86 -4.60
C CYS A 181 -2.31 3.59 -3.94
N THR A 182 -1.66 2.51 -4.33
CA THR A 182 -0.41 2.06 -3.71
C THR A 182 0.63 1.82 -4.79
N ALA A 183 1.85 2.31 -4.59
CA ALA A 183 2.93 2.12 -5.54
C ALA A 183 4.26 1.87 -4.83
N GLN A 184 5.11 1.07 -5.45
CA GLN A 184 6.47 0.79 -4.97
C GLN A 184 7.46 1.07 -6.10
N PHE A 185 8.55 1.77 -5.78
CA PHE A 185 9.62 2.09 -6.73
C PHE A 185 10.97 1.68 -6.14
N GLY A 186 11.85 1.18 -7.00
CA GLY A 186 13.19 0.77 -6.62
C GLY A 186 13.29 -0.70 -6.19
N LYS A 187 14.15 -0.99 -5.20
CA LYS A 187 14.45 -2.34 -4.77
C LYS A 187 13.27 -2.97 -4.01
N CYS A 188 12.78 -4.09 -4.50
CA CYS A 188 11.79 -4.93 -3.84
C CYS A 188 12.46 -5.89 -2.84
N HIS A 189 13.13 -6.92 -3.32
CA HIS A 189 13.87 -7.95 -2.57
C HIS A 189 13.03 -8.76 -1.57
N GLU A 190 11.74 -8.93 -1.86
CA GLU A 190 10.81 -9.79 -1.09
C GLU A 190 10.28 -10.95 -1.93
N VAL A 191 10.61 -10.99 -3.23
CA VAL A 191 10.14 -12.02 -4.15
C VAL A 191 11.02 -13.26 -4.02
N PRO A 192 10.45 -14.46 -3.88
CA PRO A 192 11.21 -15.70 -3.89
C PRO A 192 12.05 -15.83 -5.18
N VAL A 193 13.26 -16.38 -5.08
CA VAL A 193 14.21 -16.44 -6.19
C VAL A 193 13.62 -17.09 -7.44
N TRP A 194 12.82 -18.16 -7.27
CA TRP A 194 12.18 -18.86 -8.39
C TRP A 194 11.06 -18.06 -9.06
N GLN A 195 10.62 -16.94 -8.49
CA GLN A 195 9.67 -16.01 -9.07
C GLN A 195 10.31 -14.70 -9.55
N ALA A 196 11.62 -14.54 -9.40
CA ALA A 196 12.33 -13.33 -9.80
C ALA A 196 12.59 -13.25 -11.32
N SER A 197 12.18 -14.27 -12.09
CA SER A 197 12.31 -14.32 -13.54
C SER A 197 11.34 -13.37 -14.25
N PRO A 198 11.77 -12.72 -15.36
CA PRO A 198 10.86 -11.89 -16.16
C PRO A 198 9.76 -12.67 -16.89
N VAL A 199 9.80 -13.99 -16.88
CA VAL A 199 8.77 -14.86 -17.47
C VAL A 199 7.77 -15.40 -16.45
N GLY A 200 7.89 -14.97 -15.17
CA GLY A 200 7.02 -15.41 -14.08
C GLY A 200 7.42 -16.74 -13.44
N PRO A 201 6.59 -17.27 -12.52
CA PRO A 201 5.30 -16.69 -12.09
C PRO A 201 5.46 -15.36 -11.34
N PHE A 202 4.38 -14.57 -11.29
CA PHE A 202 4.40 -13.23 -10.70
C PHE A 202 3.58 -13.11 -9.41
N ASP A 203 3.17 -14.24 -8.83
CA ASP A 203 2.23 -14.28 -7.70
C ASP A 203 2.74 -13.54 -6.46
N ALA A 204 4.05 -13.63 -6.18
CA ALA A 204 4.68 -12.97 -5.05
C ALA A 204 5.26 -11.57 -5.41
N TRP A 205 5.05 -11.08 -6.62
CA TRP A 205 5.54 -9.77 -7.03
C TRP A 205 4.75 -8.65 -6.34
N PRO A 206 5.34 -7.44 -6.23
CA PRO A 206 4.67 -6.28 -5.61
C PRO A 206 3.29 -6.00 -6.20
N THR A 207 3.13 -6.13 -7.52
CA THR A 207 1.86 -5.94 -8.25
C THR A 207 0.91 -7.15 -8.13
N GLY A 208 1.41 -8.30 -7.73
CA GLY A 208 0.61 -9.49 -7.44
C GLY A 208 0.24 -9.55 -5.95
N GLY A 209 0.85 -10.49 -5.23
CA GLY A 209 0.61 -10.72 -3.81
C GLY A 209 0.98 -9.53 -2.90
N GLY A 210 1.85 -8.61 -3.35
CA GLY A 210 2.25 -7.42 -2.62
C GLY A 210 1.17 -6.35 -2.50
N GLY A 211 0.22 -6.30 -3.43
CA GLY A 211 -0.90 -5.35 -3.42
C GLY A 211 -0.57 -3.95 -3.94
N PHE A 212 0.57 -3.76 -4.58
CA PHE A 212 0.91 -2.51 -5.29
C PHE A 212 0.30 -2.49 -6.70
N GLU A 213 0.13 -1.27 -7.24
CA GLU A 213 -0.37 -1.01 -8.59
C GLU A 213 0.74 -0.75 -9.59
#